data_0027fd33470105e9456a3e1a4244a65e
#
_entry.id   0027fd33470105e9456a3e1a4244a65e
#
_cell.length_a   1.000
_cell.length_b   1.000
_cell.length_c   1.000
_cell.angle_alpha   90.00
_cell.angle_beta   90.00
_cell.angle_gamma   90.00
#
_symmetry.space_group_name_H-M   'P 1'
#
loop_
_entity.id
_entity.type
_entity.pdbx_description
1 polymer ?
#
loop_
_entity_poly.entity_id
_entity_poly.type
_entity_poly.pdbx_seq_one_letter_code
_entity_poly.pdbx_strand_id
1 'polypeptide(L)'
;MGLIRVVLAALFCLSFSAEGQQHYITVASTTSTEQSGLFKHLLPIYEKKTGVQVRVVALGTGQALDMGRRGDADVVFVHAKPLEEKFIAEGHGVRRFAVMYNDFVLVGPKSDPAKVAGGKDIVAALQRIRAAAAPFASRGDKSGTHFAEVELWKRAGVDIAATKGPWYRETGSGMGPTLNTAAGMNAYALTDRGTWLSFKNRGELAIVVEGDRRLFNQYGVMLVNPAKHPHVKKDHGQAFIDWIISREGQEAIAAHTIGGQQPFFPNAGQ
;
A
#
# COMPACT_ATOMS: atom_id res chain seq x y z
N MET A 1 70.12 -33.24 -40.24
CA MET A 1 68.74 -32.84 -40.68
C MET A 1 67.82 -32.80 -39.45
N GLY A 2 67.64 -31.64 -38.88
CA GLY A 2 66.86 -31.46 -37.67
C GLY A 2 65.50 -30.82 -37.99
N LEU A 3 64.39 -31.44 -37.63
CA LEU A 3 63.04 -30.93 -37.73
C LEU A 3 62.71 -30.02 -36.51
N ILE A 4 62.55 -28.77 -36.75
CA ILE A 4 62.00 -27.79 -35.75
C ILE A 4 60.52 -27.97 -35.75
N ARG A 5 59.92 -28.38 -34.60
CA ARG A 5 58.51 -28.41 -34.37
C ARG A 5 58.10 -27.05 -33.71
N VAL A 6 57.40 -26.21 -34.46
CA VAL A 6 56.75 -24.99 -33.93
C VAL A 6 55.45 -25.42 -33.29
N VAL A 7 55.35 -25.25 -31.97
CA VAL A 7 54.10 -25.40 -31.22
C VAL A 7 53.42 -24.03 -31.16
N LEU A 8 52.33 -23.88 -31.89
CA LEU A 8 51.47 -22.68 -31.83
C LEU A 8 50.53 -22.85 -30.62
N ALA A 9 50.83 -22.14 -29.53
CA ALA A 9 49.90 -22.04 -28.39
C ALA A 9 48.79 -21.01 -28.71
N ALA A 10 47.62 -21.51 -29.03
CA ALA A 10 46.42 -20.65 -29.15
C ALA A 10 45.95 -20.24 -27.76
N LEU A 11 46.17 -18.99 -27.37
CA LEU A 11 45.55 -18.38 -26.21
C LEU A 11 44.05 -18.17 -26.49
N PHE A 12 43.24 -19.03 -25.91
CA PHE A 12 41.77 -18.84 -25.88
C PHE A 12 41.47 -17.85 -24.77
N CYS A 13 41.29 -16.56 -25.11
CA CYS A 13 40.74 -15.54 -24.20
C CYS A 13 39.27 -15.87 -23.95
N LEU A 14 38.99 -16.58 -22.86
CA LEU A 14 37.66 -16.71 -22.30
C LEU A 14 37.24 -15.30 -21.77
N SER A 15 36.53 -14.58 -22.59
CA SER A 15 35.80 -13.37 -22.13
C SER A 15 34.68 -13.82 -21.19
N PHE A 16 34.96 -13.87 -19.89
CA PHE A 16 33.90 -13.94 -18.88
C PHE A 16 33.13 -12.63 -18.99
N SER A 17 31.98 -12.66 -19.68
CA SER A 17 30.96 -11.66 -19.49
C SER A 17 30.59 -11.77 -18.02
N ALA A 18 31.04 -10.82 -17.20
CA ALA A 18 30.50 -10.63 -15.87
C ALA A 18 29.03 -10.23 -16.10
N GLU A 19 28.11 -11.19 -16.04
CA GLU A 19 26.71 -10.90 -15.82
C GLU A 19 26.66 -10.08 -14.54
N GLY A 20 26.49 -8.76 -14.68
CA GLY A 20 26.38 -7.86 -13.55
C GLY A 20 25.28 -8.40 -12.65
N GLN A 21 25.62 -8.79 -11.44
CA GLN A 21 24.68 -9.29 -10.44
C GLN A 21 23.57 -8.23 -10.32
N GLN A 22 22.37 -8.54 -10.79
CA GLN A 22 21.26 -7.61 -10.79
C GLN A 22 20.95 -7.22 -9.36
N HIS A 23 21.28 -5.99 -9.01
CA HIS A 23 21.00 -5.47 -7.68
C HIS A 23 19.48 -5.34 -7.49
N TYR A 24 18.97 -5.79 -6.35
CA TYR A 24 17.56 -5.66 -6.02
C TYR A 24 17.35 -5.35 -4.55
N ILE A 25 16.23 -4.74 -4.25
CA ILE A 25 15.69 -4.60 -2.90
C ILE A 25 14.32 -5.25 -2.81
N THR A 26 13.94 -5.65 -1.59
CA THR A 26 12.60 -6.14 -1.27
C THR A 26 11.83 -5.06 -0.52
N VAL A 27 10.67 -4.67 -1.05
CA VAL A 27 9.78 -3.68 -0.44
C VAL A 27 8.51 -4.38 0.04
N ALA A 28 8.31 -4.44 1.36
CA ALA A 28 7.06 -4.90 1.93
C ALA A 28 6.02 -3.77 1.86
N SER A 29 4.89 -4.01 1.21
CA SER A 29 3.84 -3.01 1.02
C SER A 29 2.45 -3.62 1.14
N THR A 30 1.41 -2.85 0.77
CA THR A 30 0.02 -3.28 0.91
C THR A 30 -0.60 -3.71 -0.41
N THR A 31 -1.54 -4.66 -0.34
CA THR A 31 -2.31 -5.12 -1.50
C THR A 31 -3.10 -3.98 -2.14
N SER A 32 -3.59 -3.01 -1.36
CA SER A 32 -4.29 -1.84 -1.91
C SER A 32 -3.36 -0.93 -2.70
N THR A 33 -2.11 -0.72 -2.25
CA THR A 33 -1.10 0.05 -2.99
C THR A 33 -0.74 -0.65 -4.30
N GLU A 34 -0.54 -1.97 -4.27
CA GLU A 34 -0.27 -2.76 -5.49
C GLU A 34 -1.43 -2.70 -6.49
N GLN A 35 -2.66 -2.93 -6.01
CA GLN A 35 -3.87 -2.94 -6.84
C GLN A 35 -4.22 -1.57 -7.44
N SER A 36 -3.73 -0.47 -6.85
CA SER A 36 -3.88 0.88 -7.42
C SER A 36 -3.06 1.10 -8.70
N GLY A 37 -2.12 0.19 -9.01
CA GLY A 37 -1.21 0.30 -10.14
C GLY A 37 -0.04 1.27 -9.92
N LEU A 38 0.11 1.84 -8.72
CA LEU A 38 1.16 2.82 -8.42
C LEU A 38 2.56 2.24 -8.67
N PHE A 39 2.85 1.05 -8.15
CA PHE A 39 4.16 0.43 -8.32
C PHE A 39 4.45 0.12 -9.79
N LYS A 40 3.47 -0.34 -10.55
CA LYS A 40 3.61 -0.57 -11.99
C LYS A 40 3.99 0.72 -12.74
N HIS A 41 3.57 1.88 -12.26
CA HIS A 41 3.93 3.17 -12.82
C HIS A 41 5.31 3.65 -12.33
N LEU A 42 5.62 3.55 -11.04
CA LEU A 42 6.83 4.14 -10.44
C LEU A 42 8.10 3.31 -10.66
N LEU A 43 8.02 1.98 -10.49
CA LEU A 43 9.21 1.16 -10.43
C LEU A 43 10.02 1.14 -11.72
N PRO A 44 9.43 1.10 -12.94
CA PRO A 44 10.22 1.20 -14.17
C PRO A 44 11.04 2.49 -14.29
N ILE A 45 10.55 3.61 -13.71
CA ILE A 45 11.26 4.90 -13.71
C ILE A 45 12.51 4.78 -12.83
N TYR A 46 12.35 4.26 -11.62
CA TYR A 46 13.46 4.06 -10.68
C TYR A 46 14.49 3.05 -11.20
N GLU A 47 14.04 1.90 -11.67
CA GLU A 47 14.91 0.83 -12.18
C GLU A 47 15.73 1.28 -13.39
N LYS A 48 15.09 2.01 -14.33
CA LYS A 48 15.81 2.59 -15.49
C LYS A 48 16.90 3.57 -15.07
N LYS A 49 16.67 4.33 -14.01
CA LYS A 49 17.62 5.33 -13.49
C LYS A 49 18.80 4.71 -12.75
N THR A 50 18.54 3.66 -11.96
CA THR A 50 19.51 3.16 -10.98
C THR A 50 20.07 1.78 -11.30
N GLY A 51 19.42 1.01 -12.16
CA GLY A 51 19.73 -0.41 -12.39
C GLY A 51 19.33 -1.32 -11.23
N VAL A 52 18.71 -0.79 -10.16
CA VAL A 52 18.30 -1.57 -8.99
C VAL A 52 16.83 -2.00 -9.14
N GLN A 53 16.60 -3.31 -9.18
CA GLN A 53 15.25 -3.87 -9.23
C GLN A 53 14.54 -3.71 -7.88
N VAL A 54 13.27 -3.32 -7.89
CA VAL A 54 12.43 -3.24 -6.68
C VAL A 54 11.40 -4.37 -6.70
N ARG A 55 11.55 -5.33 -5.79
CA ARG A 55 10.63 -6.46 -5.63
C ARG A 55 9.61 -6.16 -4.55
N VAL A 56 8.37 -5.94 -4.95
CA VAL A 56 7.29 -5.66 -4.01
C VAL A 56 6.65 -6.94 -3.52
N VAL A 57 6.49 -7.05 -2.19
CA VAL A 57 5.68 -8.08 -1.55
C VAL A 57 4.44 -7.41 -0.97
N ALA A 58 3.30 -7.59 -1.64
CA ALA A 58 2.03 -6.96 -1.30
C ALA A 58 1.23 -7.80 -0.29
N LEU A 59 1.04 -7.27 0.91
CA LEU A 59 0.44 -7.95 2.06
C LEU A 59 -0.63 -7.05 2.74
N GLY A 60 -1.20 -7.50 3.84
CA GLY A 60 -1.86 -6.60 4.79
C GLY A 60 -0.83 -5.77 5.56
N THR A 61 -1.19 -4.56 6.03
CA THR A 61 -0.24 -3.66 6.73
C THR A 61 0.48 -4.33 7.89
N GLY A 62 -0.25 -5.09 8.74
CA GLY A 62 0.35 -5.82 9.85
C GLY A 62 1.40 -6.82 9.39
N GLN A 63 1.09 -7.61 8.37
CA GLN A 63 1.99 -8.59 7.79
C GLN A 63 3.21 -7.95 7.12
N ALA A 64 3.04 -6.81 6.44
CA ALA A 64 4.15 -6.05 5.84
C ALA A 64 5.11 -5.53 6.93
N LEU A 65 4.59 -5.00 8.03
CA LEU A 65 5.37 -4.58 9.19
C LEU A 65 6.06 -5.79 9.86
N ASP A 66 5.37 -6.95 9.97
CA ASP A 66 5.96 -8.17 10.52
C ASP A 66 7.09 -8.70 9.65
N MET A 67 6.96 -8.61 8.33
CA MET A 67 8.03 -8.91 7.39
C MET A 67 9.26 -8.02 7.65
N GLY A 68 9.06 -6.71 7.85
CA GLY A 68 10.12 -5.79 8.24
C GLY A 68 10.73 -6.11 9.62
N ARG A 69 9.91 -6.51 10.61
CA ARG A 69 10.38 -6.89 11.95
C ARG A 69 11.34 -8.11 11.92
N ARG A 70 11.10 -9.05 11.01
CA ARG A 70 11.95 -10.23 10.84
C ARG A 70 13.18 -9.96 9.96
N GLY A 71 13.26 -8.79 9.29
CA GLY A 71 14.32 -8.48 8.34
C GLY A 71 14.14 -9.12 6.96
N ASP A 72 12.95 -9.64 6.64
CA ASP A 72 12.65 -10.26 5.34
C ASP A 72 12.40 -9.22 4.23
N ALA A 73 12.42 -7.93 4.56
CA ALA A 73 12.35 -6.81 3.63
C ALA A 73 13.46 -5.80 3.91
N ASP A 74 13.86 -5.05 2.89
CA ASP A 74 14.81 -3.94 3.01
C ASP A 74 14.07 -2.63 3.37
N VAL A 75 12.88 -2.46 2.82
CA VAL A 75 12.04 -1.25 2.99
C VAL A 75 10.60 -1.67 3.29
N VAL A 76 9.93 -0.91 4.14
CA VAL A 76 8.48 -1.01 4.39
C VAL A 76 7.80 0.25 3.87
N PHE A 77 6.78 0.08 3.02
CA PHE A 77 6.00 1.19 2.42
C PHE A 77 4.51 0.92 2.60
N VAL A 78 3.90 1.54 3.62
CA VAL A 78 2.53 1.28 4.07
C VAL A 78 1.78 2.58 4.43
N HIS A 79 0.54 2.48 4.93
CA HIS A 79 -0.31 3.63 5.21
C HIS A 79 -1.14 3.47 6.50
N ALA A 80 -0.47 3.16 7.60
CA ALA A 80 -1.08 3.09 8.94
C ALA A 80 -0.17 3.78 9.95
N LYS A 81 -0.14 5.11 9.93
CA LYS A 81 0.81 5.96 10.67
C LYS A 81 1.03 5.51 12.13
N PRO A 82 0.01 5.19 12.95
CA PRO A 82 0.24 4.75 14.33
C PRO A 82 1.05 3.45 14.41
N LEU A 83 0.84 2.49 13.50
CA LEU A 83 1.59 1.24 13.45
C LEU A 83 3.01 1.44 12.95
N GLU A 84 3.21 2.37 12.02
CA GLU A 84 4.51 2.76 11.48
C GLU A 84 5.35 3.46 12.56
N GLU A 85 4.76 4.37 13.32
CA GLU A 85 5.42 5.06 14.45
C GLU A 85 5.79 4.06 15.56
N LYS A 86 4.93 3.08 15.84
CA LYS A 86 5.25 1.98 16.76
C LYS A 86 6.42 1.14 16.26
N PHE A 87 6.45 0.79 14.96
CA PHE A 87 7.54 0.04 14.33
C PHE A 87 8.88 0.77 14.48
N ILE A 88 8.90 2.10 14.33
CA ILE A 88 10.10 2.94 14.57
C ILE A 88 10.46 2.96 16.06
N ALA A 89 9.49 3.22 16.95
CA ALA A 89 9.74 3.30 18.40
C ALA A 89 10.30 1.98 18.97
N GLU A 90 9.90 0.85 18.42
CA GLU A 90 10.44 -0.48 18.77
C GLU A 90 11.82 -0.76 18.12
N GLY A 91 12.35 0.18 17.35
CA GLY A 91 13.67 0.10 16.70
C GLY A 91 13.74 -0.88 15.53
N HIS A 92 12.61 -1.26 14.93
CA HIS A 92 12.60 -2.13 13.75
C HIS A 92 12.85 -1.38 12.44
N GLY A 93 12.56 -0.10 12.40
CA GLY A 93 12.91 0.80 11.29
C GLY A 93 13.81 1.94 11.78
N VAL A 94 14.53 2.59 10.85
CA VAL A 94 15.45 3.68 11.17
C VAL A 94 14.71 4.99 11.37
N ARG A 95 13.87 5.35 10.39
CA ARG A 95 13.10 6.60 10.36
C ARG A 95 11.90 6.43 9.44
N ARG A 96 10.79 7.09 9.80
CA ARG A 96 9.61 7.21 8.96
C ARG A 96 9.68 8.50 8.12
N PHE A 97 9.41 8.36 6.81
CA PHE A 97 9.22 9.50 5.92
C PHE A 97 7.78 9.51 5.39
N ALA A 98 7.16 10.68 5.36
CA ALA A 98 5.92 10.88 4.61
C ALA A 98 6.24 10.83 3.12
N VAL A 99 5.38 10.21 2.33
CA VAL A 99 5.59 10.09 0.86
C VAL A 99 4.48 10.78 0.10
N MET A 100 3.25 10.41 0.39
CA MET A 100 2.04 10.86 -0.30
C MET A 100 0.83 10.59 0.60
N TYR A 101 -0.30 11.12 0.21
CA TYR A 101 -1.58 10.74 0.79
C TYR A 101 -2.61 10.42 -0.29
N ASN A 102 -3.61 9.65 0.08
CA ASN A 102 -4.91 9.61 -0.55
C ASN A 102 -5.98 9.76 0.55
N ASP A 103 -7.23 9.59 0.20
CA ASP A 103 -8.30 9.48 1.18
C ASP A 103 -8.97 8.12 1.14
N PHE A 104 -9.62 7.79 2.24
CA PHE A 104 -10.66 6.79 2.24
C PHE A 104 -11.97 7.42 1.75
N VAL A 105 -12.82 6.58 1.18
CA VAL A 105 -14.19 6.91 0.82
C VAL A 105 -15.12 5.85 1.39
N LEU A 106 -16.31 6.27 1.81
CA LEU A 106 -17.39 5.35 2.11
C LEU A 106 -18.17 5.12 0.82
N VAL A 107 -18.22 3.87 0.39
CA VAL A 107 -19.07 3.44 -0.72
C VAL A 107 -20.31 2.74 -0.17
N GLY A 108 -21.40 2.79 -0.91
CA GLY A 108 -22.65 2.13 -0.55
C GLY A 108 -23.61 2.06 -1.71
N PRO A 109 -24.74 1.34 -1.55
CA PRO A 109 -25.73 1.20 -2.61
C PRO A 109 -26.39 2.52 -2.94
N LYS A 110 -26.73 2.76 -4.21
CA LYS A 110 -27.45 3.95 -4.67
C LYS A 110 -28.82 4.12 -4.00
N SER A 111 -29.42 3.02 -3.53
CA SER A 111 -30.68 3.03 -2.76
C SER A 111 -30.55 3.70 -1.39
N ASP A 112 -29.32 3.78 -0.88
CA ASP A 112 -28.91 4.47 0.34
C ASP A 112 -29.87 4.30 1.54
N PRO A 113 -30.08 3.09 2.05
CA PRO A 113 -31.06 2.81 3.12
C PRO A 113 -30.73 3.57 4.43
N ALA A 114 -29.48 3.94 4.66
CA ALA A 114 -29.05 4.72 5.82
C ALA A 114 -29.12 6.26 5.59
N LYS A 115 -29.43 6.72 4.39
CA LYS A 115 -29.57 8.14 4.01
C LYS A 115 -28.29 8.93 4.30
N VAL A 116 -27.15 8.43 3.84
CA VAL A 116 -25.82 9.03 4.08
C VAL A 116 -25.21 9.65 2.81
N ALA A 117 -25.80 9.44 1.64
CA ALA A 117 -25.26 9.90 0.36
C ALA A 117 -25.12 11.44 0.32
N GLY A 118 -23.98 11.90 -0.22
CA GLY A 118 -23.62 13.31 -0.28
C GLY A 118 -23.12 13.89 1.06
N GLY A 119 -23.00 13.05 2.10
CA GLY A 119 -22.49 13.44 3.41
C GLY A 119 -20.97 13.76 3.39
N LYS A 120 -20.57 14.65 4.31
CA LYS A 120 -19.17 15.01 4.56
C LYS A 120 -18.74 14.73 6.00
N ASP A 121 -19.54 13.98 6.75
CA ASP A 121 -19.25 13.55 8.12
C ASP A 121 -19.34 12.04 8.18
N ILE A 122 -18.16 11.39 8.17
CA ILE A 122 -18.06 9.94 8.19
C ILE A 122 -18.59 9.33 9.50
N VAL A 123 -18.41 10.02 10.64
CA VAL A 123 -18.86 9.53 11.94
C VAL A 123 -20.39 9.52 11.99
N ALA A 124 -21.03 10.62 11.57
CA ALA A 124 -22.48 10.68 11.49
C ALA A 124 -23.06 9.65 10.49
N ALA A 125 -22.36 9.40 9.38
CA ALA A 125 -22.75 8.39 8.42
C ALA A 125 -22.69 6.98 9.02
N LEU A 126 -21.62 6.62 9.72
CA LEU A 126 -21.48 5.34 10.39
C LEU A 126 -22.55 5.14 11.48
N GLN A 127 -22.87 6.17 12.25
CA GLN A 127 -23.97 6.12 13.23
C GLN A 127 -25.32 5.82 12.58
N ARG A 128 -25.62 6.43 11.42
CA ARG A 128 -26.86 6.16 10.67
C ARG A 128 -26.89 4.75 10.10
N ILE A 129 -25.77 4.27 9.55
CA ILE A 129 -25.64 2.88 9.05
C ILE A 129 -25.91 1.90 10.19
N ARG A 130 -25.33 2.13 11.37
CA ARG A 130 -25.55 1.28 12.54
C ARG A 130 -27.00 1.33 13.00
N ALA A 131 -27.60 2.54 13.10
CA ALA A 131 -28.99 2.70 13.52
C ALA A 131 -29.99 2.05 12.57
N ALA A 132 -29.73 2.09 11.26
CA ALA A 132 -30.53 1.42 10.25
C ALA A 132 -30.26 -0.09 10.17
N ALA A 133 -29.31 -0.64 10.92
CA ALA A 133 -28.80 -2.00 10.79
C ALA A 133 -28.48 -2.35 9.30
N ALA A 134 -28.08 -1.37 8.51
CA ALA A 134 -27.81 -1.53 7.10
C ALA A 134 -26.53 -2.36 6.90
N PRO A 135 -26.48 -3.25 5.89
CA PRO A 135 -25.33 -4.12 5.66
C PRO A 135 -24.04 -3.33 5.48
N PHE A 136 -22.99 -3.76 6.17
CA PHE A 136 -21.64 -3.21 6.07
C PHE A 136 -20.63 -4.32 5.85
N ALA A 137 -19.80 -4.21 4.82
CA ALA A 137 -18.72 -5.16 4.51
C ALA A 137 -17.38 -4.57 4.99
N SER A 138 -16.77 -5.23 5.94
CA SER A 138 -15.44 -4.91 6.46
C SER A 138 -14.39 -5.86 5.91
N ARG A 139 -13.17 -5.39 5.76
CA ARG A 139 -12.03 -6.26 5.42
C ARG A 139 -11.77 -7.32 6.50
N GLY A 140 -11.82 -6.95 7.77
CA GLY A 140 -11.60 -7.89 8.89
C GLY A 140 -10.21 -8.55 8.91
N ASP A 141 -9.24 -8.06 8.14
CA ASP A 141 -7.94 -8.69 7.82
C ASP A 141 -6.73 -8.01 8.49
N LYS A 142 -6.98 -7.11 9.44
CA LYS A 142 -5.95 -6.29 10.12
C LYS A 142 -5.10 -5.43 9.18
N SER A 143 -5.63 -5.08 8.01
CA SER A 143 -5.02 -4.12 7.09
C SER A 143 -5.12 -2.68 7.58
N GLY A 144 -4.40 -1.76 6.93
CA GLY A 144 -4.51 -0.31 7.20
C GLY A 144 -5.94 0.21 7.06
N THR A 145 -6.67 -0.24 6.03
CA THR A 145 -8.09 0.09 5.84
C THR A 145 -8.95 -0.43 6.98
N HIS A 146 -8.71 -1.67 7.43
CA HIS A 146 -9.45 -2.25 8.56
C HIS A 146 -9.17 -1.49 9.87
N PHE A 147 -7.91 -1.12 10.14
CA PHE A 147 -7.59 -0.30 11.30
C PHE A 147 -8.27 1.08 11.25
N ALA A 148 -8.23 1.75 10.10
CA ALA A 148 -8.91 3.03 9.92
C ALA A 148 -10.42 2.91 10.13
N GLU A 149 -11.04 1.86 9.58
CA GLU A 149 -12.46 1.56 9.74
C GLU A 149 -12.85 1.37 11.21
N VAL A 150 -12.15 0.52 11.94
CA VAL A 150 -12.43 0.25 13.36
C VAL A 150 -12.27 1.50 14.21
N GLU A 151 -11.27 2.33 13.94
CA GLU A 151 -11.10 3.60 14.63
C GLU A 151 -12.23 4.59 14.33
N LEU A 152 -12.76 4.61 13.11
CA LEU A 152 -13.91 5.42 12.74
C LEU A 152 -15.19 4.93 13.43
N TRP A 153 -15.41 3.61 13.53
CA TRP A 153 -16.51 3.02 14.29
C TRP A 153 -16.44 3.40 15.77
N LYS A 154 -15.24 3.32 16.36
CA LYS A 154 -15.00 3.75 17.74
C LYS A 154 -15.35 5.21 17.96
N ARG A 155 -14.95 6.11 17.03
CA ARG A 155 -15.34 7.53 17.05
C ARG A 155 -16.84 7.74 16.88
N ALA A 156 -17.52 6.84 16.18
CA ALA A 156 -18.98 6.83 16.08
C ALA A 156 -19.69 6.30 17.34
N GLY A 157 -18.93 5.92 18.39
CA GLY A 157 -19.47 5.35 19.61
C GLY A 157 -19.87 3.87 19.48
N VAL A 158 -19.39 3.18 18.45
CA VAL A 158 -19.71 1.79 18.16
C VAL A 158 -18.50 0.90 18.42
N ASP A 159 -18.58 0.06 19.44
CA ASP A 159 -17.62 -1.02 19.67
C ASP A 159 -17.99 -2.22 18.78
N ILE A 160 -17.26 -2.38 17.66
CA ILE A 160 -17.51 -3.48 16.72
C ILE A 160 -17.30 -4.84 17.38
N ALA A 161 -16.32 -5.00 18.26
CA ALA A 161 -16.05 -6.28 18.91
C ALA A 161 -17.25 -6.74 19.77
N ALA A 162 -17.91 -5.80 20.43
CA ALA A 162 -19.06 -6.06 21.31
C ALA A 162 -20.41 -6.06 20.56
N THR A 163 -20.53 -5.31 19.43
CA THR A 163 -21.83 -5.00 18.84
C THR A 163 -22.03 -5.51 17.41
N LYS A 164 -21.01 -6.16 16.82
CA LYS A 164 -21.15 -6.76 15.47
C LYS A 164 -22.24 -7.84 15.48
N GLY A 165 -22.96 -7.90 14.39
CA GLY A 165 -24.08 -8.84 14.18
C GLY A 165 -24.29 -9.07 12.69
N PRO A 166 -25.47 -9.52 12.25
CA PRO A 166 -25.73 -9.81 10.84
C PRO A 166 -25.50 -8.66 9.87
N TRP A 167 -25.56 -7.41 10.38
CA TRP A 167 -25.34 -6.19 9.60
C TRP A 167 -23.85 -5.96 9.25
N TYR A 168 -22.92 -6.54 10.03
CA TYR A 168 -21.48 -6.31 9.88
C TYR A 168 -20.78 -7.58 9.43
N ARG A 169 -20.28 -7.61 8.21
CA ARG A 169 -19.63 -8.77 7.58
C ARG A 169 -18.13 -8.55 7.44
N GLU A 170 -17.36 -9.27 8.24
CA GLU A 170 -15.91 -9.36 8.06
C GLU A 170 -15.61 -10.39 6.95
N THR A 171 -14.94 -9.93 5.87
CA THR A 171 -14.61 -10.79 4.74
C THR A 171 -13.32 -11.58 4.92
N GLY A 172 -12.44 -11.13 5.81
CA GLY A 172 -11.11 -11.70 6.01
C GLY A 172 -10.20 -11.54 4.78
N SER A 173 -10.51 -10.60 3.88
CA SER A 173 -9.93 -10.55 2.54
C SER A 173 -9.41 -9.15 2.18
N GLY A 174 -8.62 -9.05 1.10
CA GLY A 174 -8.18 -7.78 0.53
C GLY A 174 -9.34 -6.90 0.04
N MET A 175 -9.02 -5.64 -0.33
CA MET A 175 -10.06 -4.64 -0.63
C MET A 175 -10.91 -5.01 -1.84
N GLY A 176 -10.32 -5.55 -2.92
CA GLY A 176 -11.07 -5.95 -4.12
C GLY A 176 -12.14 -7.02 -3.83
N PRO A 177 -11.80 -8.16 -3.20
CA PRO A 177 -12.79 -9.15 -2.75
C PRO A 177 -13.84 -8.59 -1.79
N THR A 178 -13.45 -7.67 -0.88
CA THR A 178 -14.39 -7.01 0.04
C THR A 178 -15.39 -6.14 -0.74
N LEU A 179 -14.94 -5.39 -1.74
CA LEU A 179 -15.83 -4.60 -2.61
C LEU A 179 -16.75 -5.48 -3.44
N ASN A 180 -16.30 -6.66 -3.92
CA ASN A 180 -17.18 -7.64 -4.58
C ASN A 180 -18.28 -8.13 -3.63
N THR A 181 -17.94 -8.43 -2.37
CA THR A 181 -18.91 -8.79 -1.33
C THR A 181 -19.90 -7.65 -1.08
N ALA A 182 -19.40 -6.41 -0.94
CA ALA A 182 -20.24 -5.24 -0.75
C ALA A 182 -21.21 -5.04 -1.93
N ALA A 183 -20.73 -5.18 -3.17
CA ALA A 183 -21.56 -5.06 -4.37
C ALA A 183 -22.66 -6.16 -4.42
N GLY A 184 -22.30 -7.41 -4.12
CA GLY A 184 -23.25 -8.52 -4.09
C GLY A 184 -24.31 -8.42 -2.99
N MET A 185 -23.99 -7.76 -1.87
CA MET A 185 -24.89 -7.59 -0.72
C MET A 185 -25.62 -6.24 -0.71
N ASN A 186 -25.34 -5.33 -1.63
CA ASN A 186 -25.75 -3.93 -1.55
C ASN A 186 -25.36 -3.32 -0.19
N ALA A 187 -24.11 -3.58 0.26
CA ALA A 187 -23.60 -3.16 1.54
C ALA A 187 -22.77 -1.88 1.45
N TYR A 188 -22.66 -1.15 2.55
CA TYR A 188 -21.66 -0.10 2.71
C TYR A 188 -20.28 -0.72 2.94
N ALA A 189 -19.23 -0.02 2.53
CA ALA A 189 -17.84 -0.43 2.80
C ALA A 189 -16.91 0.80 2.81
N LEU A 190 -15.91 0.78 3.68
CA LEU A 190 -14.81 1.75 3.62
C LEU A 190 -13.73 1.22 2.65
N THR A 191 -13.27 2.07 1.76
CA THR A 191 -12.20 1.73 0.82
C THR A 191 -11.28 2.93 0.59
N ASP A 192 -10.02 2.69 0.24
CA ASP A 192 -9.17 3.75 -0.28
C ASP A 192 -9.62 4.15 -1.70
N ARG A 193 -9.46 5.43 -2.04
CA ARG A 193 -9.88 5.98 -3.33
C ARG A 193 -9.17 5.30 -4.50
N GLY A 194 -7.90 4.98 -4.37
CA GLY A 194 -7.13 4.33 -5.44
C GLY A 194 -7.71 2.97 -5.82
N THR A 195 -8.03 2.14 -4.84
CA THR A 195 -8.71 0.85 -5.07
C THR A 195 -10.09 1.07 -5.67
N TRP A 196 -10.88 2.02 -5.17
CA TRP A 196 -12.20 2.32 -5.73
C TRP A 196 -12.14 2.75 -7.19
N LEU A 197 -11.20 3.60 -7.57
CA LEU A 197 -11.03 4.06 -8.95
C LEU A 197 -10.68 2.91 -9.90
N SER A 198 -9.87 1.96 -9.44
CA SER A 198 -9.47 0.77 -10.20
C SER A 198 -10.56 -0.31 -10.24
N PHE A 199 -11.47 -0.34 -9.26
CA PHE A 199 -12.49 -1.36 -9.12
C PHE A 199 -13.57 -1.23 -10.20
N LYS A 200 -13.79 -2.30 -10.98
CA LYS A 200 -14.72 -2.30 -12.11
C LYS A 200 -16.10 -2.87 -11.79
N ASN A 201 -16.17 -3.87 -10.90
CA ASN A 201 -17.41 -4.58 -10.60
C ASN A 201 -18.27 -3.85 -9.54
N ARG A 202 -18.55 -2.57 -9.78
CA ARG A 202 -19.21 -1.68 -8.80
C ARG A 202 -20.68 -2.02 -8.56
N GLY A 203 -21.38 -2.65 -9.53
CA GLY A 203 -22.81 -2.87 -9.45
C GLY A 203 -23.57 -1.57 -9.14
N GLU A 204 -24.36 -1.60 -8.08
CA GLU A 204 -25.10 -0.43 -7.60
C GLU A 204 -24.33 0.42 -6.57
N LEU A 205 -23.04 0.12 -6.32
CA LEU A 205 -22.25 0.92 -5.39
C LEU A 205 -21.83 2.25 -6.01
N ALA A 206 -21.85 3.29 -5.19
CA ALA A 206 -21.33 4.61 -5.48
C ALA A 206 -20.61 5.17 -4.24
N ILE A 207 -19.80 6.22 -4.40
CA ILE A 207 -19.30 6.98 -3.25
C ILE A 207 -20.49 7.69 -2.60
N VAL A 208 -20.68 7.47 -1.31
CA VAL A 208 -21.77 8.08 -0.52
C VAL A 208 -21.25 9.08 0.50
N VAL A 209 -20.00 8.95 0.98
CA VAL A 209 -19.32 9.95 1.84
C VAL A 209 -17.87 10.09 1.42
N GLU A 210 -17.42 11.33 1.24
CA GLU A 210 -16.05 11.70 0.95
C GLU A 210 -15.72 13.10 1.49
N GLY A 211 -14.43 13.46 1.50
CA GLY A 211 -13.97 14.80 1.85
C GLY A 211 -13.95 15.11 3.35
N ASP A 212 -14.17 14.12 4.22
CA ASP A 212 -13.98 14.26 5.66
C ASP A 212 -12.50 14.22 6.01
N ARG A 213 -12.04 15.13 6.86
CA ARG A 213 -10.64 15.18 7.30
C ARG A 213 -10.17 13.89 8.01
N ARG A 214 -11.10 13.14 8.61
CA ARG A 214 -10.86 11.85 9.29
C ARG A 214 -10.61 10.70 8.30
N LEU A 215 -10.90 10.92 7.02
CA LEU A 215 -10.64 9.96 5.94
C LEU A 215 -9.25 10.13 5.30
N PHE A 216 -8.44 11.06 5.81
CA PHE A 216 -7.07 11.27 5.33
C PHE A 216 -6.19 10.03 5.58
N ASN A 217 -5.52 9.56 4.54
CA ASN A 217 -4.74 8.33 4.54
C ASN A 217 -3.29 8.61 4.10
N GLN A 218 -2.42 8.81 5.08
CA GLN A 218 -1.01 9.12 4.86
C GLN A 218 -0.18 7.86 4.65
N TYR A 219 0.58 7.82 3.58
CA TYR A 219 1.58 6.80 3.28
C TYR A 219 2.93 7.16 3.87
N GLY A 220 3.58 6.16 4.46
CA GLY A 220 4.93 6.27 4.99
C GLY A 220 5.87 5.23 4.41
N VAL A 221 7.15 5.58 4.31
CA VAL A 221 8.23 4.69 3.90
C VAL A 221 9.31 4.66 4.97
N MET A 222 9.88 3.49 5.23
CA MET A 222 10.84 3.24 6.30
C MET A 222 11.90 2.24 5.85
N LEU A 223 13.18 2.52 6.11
CA LEU A 223 14.24 1.54 6.00
C LEU A 223 14.14 0.57 7.19
N VAL A 224 14.18 -0.73 6.93
CA VAL A 224 14.32 -1.75 7.98
C VAL A 224 15.69 -1.58 8.65
N ASN A 225 15.73 -1.70 9.96
CA ASN A 225 16.92 -1.34 10.74
C ASN A 225 18.09 -2.32 10.51
N PRO A 226 19.17 -1.90 9.82
CA PRO A 226 20.32 -2.74 9.53
C PRO A 226 21.14 -3.10 10.78
N ALA A 227 20.98 -2.38 11.89
CA ALA A 227 21.64 -2.74 13.14
C ALA A 227 21.01 -3.98 13.77
N LYS A 228 19.72 -4.25 13.52
CA LYS A 228 19.05 -5.50 13.92
C LYS A 228 19.18 -6.59 12.85
N HIS A 229 19.27 -6.20 11.59
CA HIS A 229 19.27 -7.11 10.43
C HIS A 229 20.41 -6.75 9.47
N PRO A 230 21.66 -7.21 9.72
CA PRO A 230 22.85 -6.82 8.93
C PRO A 230 22.79 -7.19 7.44
N HIS A 231 21.91 -8.11 7.04
CA HIS A 231 21.69 -8.51 5.64
C HIS A 231 20.77 -7.55 4.86
N VAL A 232 20.11 -6.59 5.54
CA VAL A 232 19.30 -5.56 4.88
C VAL A 232 20.19 -4.73 3.96
N LYS A 233 19.75 -4.54 2.75
CA LYS A 233 20.47 -3.80 1.70
C LYS A 233 20.32 -2.30 1.92
N LYS A 234 20.95 -1.82 3.01
CA LYS A 234 20.83 -0.46 3.53
C LYS A 234 20.98 0.61 2.44
N ASP A 235 22.04 0.54 1.66
CA ASP A 235 22.36 1.62 0.71
C ASP A 235 21.36 1.68 -0.45
N HIS A 236 20.96 0.54 -0.98
CA HIS A 236 19.93 0.47 -2.03
C HIS A 236 18.53 0.81 -1.48
N GLY A 237 18.20 0.36 -0.26
CA GLY A 237 16.94 0.69 0.40
C GLY A 237 16.83 2.18 0.70
N GLN A 238 17.90 2.81 1.21
CA GLN A 238 17.92 4.24 1.44
C GLN A 238 17.84 5.03 0.13
N ALA A 239 18.58 4.61 -0.91
CA ALA A 239 18.51 5.23 -2.24
C ALA A 239 17.09 5.21 -2.83
N PHE A 240 16.34 4.13 -2.63
CA PHE A 240 14.94 4.07 -3.04
C PHE A 240 14.07 5.06 -2.24
N ILE A 241 14.27 5.14 -0.92
CA ILE A 241 13.57 6.11 -0.05
C ILE A 241 13.89 7.54 -0.49
N ASP A 242 15.17 7.86 -0.68
CA ASP A 242 15.60 9.20 -1.08
C ASP A 242 15.01 9.60 -2.44
N TRP A 243 14.94 8.65 -3.38
CA TRP A 243 14.32 8.90 -4.67
C TRP A 243 12.80 9.15 -4.57
N ILE A 244 12.06 8.29 -3.84
CA ILE A 244 10.59 8.41 -3.81
C ILE A 244 10.13 9.69 -3.11
N ILE A 245 10.93 10.23 -2.16
CA ILE A 245 10.68 11.51 -1.49
C ILE A 245 11.33 12.71 -2.21
N SER A 246 12.16 12.47 -3.23
CA SER A 246 12.76 13.54 -4.04
C SER A 246 11.72 14.20 -4.93
N ARG A 247 12.08 15.36 -5.50
CA ARG A 247 11.25 16.05 -6.49
C ARG A 247 10.82 15.12 -7.64
N GLU A 248 11.74 14.35 -8.20
CA GLU A 248 11.46 13.43 -9.30
C GLU A 248 10.47 12.33 -8.91
N GLY A 249 10.68 11.67 -7.77
CA GLY A 249 9.75 10.66 -7.26
C GLY A 249 8.36 11.24 -6.95
N GLN A 250 8.30 12.45 -6.41
CA GLN A 250 7.05 13.13 -6.10
C GLN A 250 6.31 13.56 -7.38
N GLU A 251 7.01 14.04 -8.41
CA GLU A 251 6.44 14.32 -9.74
C GLU A 251 5.93 13.03 -10.41
N ALA A 252 6.66 11.92 -10.28
CA ALA A 252 6.22 10.63 -10.78
C ALA A 252 4.94 10.12 -10.06
N ILE A 253 4.83 10.31 -8.75
CA ILE A 253 3.59 10.00 -8.01
C ILE A 253 2.43 10.85 -8.52
N ALA A 254 2.64 12.17 -8.70
CA ALA A 254 1.61 13.09 -9.18
C ALA A 254 1.13 12.75 -10.59
N ALA A 255 2.01 12.22 -11.44
CA ALA A 255 1.69 11.82 -12.81
C ALA A 255 0.88 10.52 -12.91
N HIS A 256 0.79 9.72 -11.82
CA HIS A 256 -0.02 8.51 -11.82
C HIS A 256 -1.50 8.86 -11.80
N THR A 257 -2.25 8.36 -12.79
CA THR A 257 -3.71 8.57 -12.89
C THR A 257 -4.45 7.25 -13.11
N ILE A 258 -5.67 7.18 -12.61
CA ILE A 258 -6.60 6.08 -12.83
C ILE A 258 -7.88 6.66 -13.44
N GLY A 259 -8.17 6.31 -14.69
CA GLY A 259 -9.32 6.88 -15.39
C GLY A 259 -9.27 8.40 -15.51
N GLY A 260 -8.08 8.98 -15.64
CA GLY A 260 -7.85 10.43 -15.71
C GLY A 260 -7.90 11.17 -14.36
N GLN A 261 -8.09 10.46 -13.25
CA GLN A 261 -8.10 11.04 -11.91
C GLN A 261 -6.80 10.71 -11.17
N GLN A 262 -6.28 11.68 -10.43
CA GLN A 262 -5.10 11.51 -9.57
C GLN A 262 -5.49 10.82 -8.26
N PRO A 263 -5.03 9.57 -8.00
CA PRO A 263 -5.41 8.84 -6.79
C PRO A 263 -4.52 9.14 -5.59
N PHE A 264 -3.32 9.68 -5.80
CA PHE A 264 -2.33 9.98 -4.76
C PHE A 264 -1.80 11.40 -4.90
N PHE A 265 -1.62 12.05 -3.78
CA PHE A 265 -1.13 13.42 -3.69
C PHE A 265 0.22 13.43 -2.97
N PRO A 266 1.32 13.77 -3.67
CA PRO A 266 2.65 13.82 -3.07
C PRO A 266 2.71 14.87 -1.96
N ASN A 267 3.38 14.55 -0.85
CA ASN A 267 3.57 15.48 0.27
C ASN A 267 4.84 15.18 1.09
N ALA A 268 5.86 14.63 0.47
CA ALA A 268 7.15 14.47 1.14
C ALA A 268 7.72 15.84 1.53
N GLY A 269 8.21 15.94 2.78
CA GLY A 269 8.80 17.19 3.29
C GLY A 269 7.81 18.25 3.79
N GLN A 270 6.52 17.91 3.86
CA GLN A 270 5.48 18.77 4.45
C GLN A 270 5.20 18.41 5.91
#